data_f7351727662698c093e3fe1000560c97
#
_entry.id   f7351727662698c093e3fe1000560c97
#
_cell.length_a   1.000
_cell.length_b   1.000
_cell.length_c   1.000
_cell.angle_alpha   90.00
_cell.angle_beta   90.00
_cell.angle_gamma   90.00
#
_symmetry.space_group_name_H-M   'P 1'
#
loop_
_entity.id
_entity.type
_entity.pdbx_description
1 polymer ?
#
loop_
_entity_poly.entity_id
_entity_poly.type
_entity_poly.pdbx_seq_one_letter_code
_entity_poly.pdbx_strand_id
1 'polypeptide(L)'
;MINPNILNKTLSKKDIVSLLNTKENDILELMKLANTRSTNKISFSKNVFIPLTEVCKNNCGYCAFKKDPLNPDTIILKTPDEVLKLLKEAEKFKCKEA
;
A
#
# COMPACT_ATOMS: atom_id res chain seq x y z
N MET A 1 18.78 11.78 20.49
CA MET A 1 19.17 10.38 20.83
C MET A 1 17.93 9.55 21.11
N ILE A 2 17.71 8.50 20.37
CA ILE A 2 16.53 7.63 20.50
C ILE A 2 16.80 6.60 21.60
N ASN A 3 15.81 6.42 22.50
CA ASN A 3 15.94 5.39 23.54
C ASN A 3 15.88 4.00 22.88
N PRO A 4 16.94 3.18 22.97
CA PRO A 4 16.97 1.85 22.33
C PRO A 4 15.90 0.90 22.85
N ASN A 5 15.40 1.11 24.08
CA ASN A 5 14.35 0.30 24.68
C ASN A 5 12.93 0.66 24.21
N ILE A 6 12.78 1.70 23.38
CA ILE A 6 11.45 2.14 22.91
C ILE A 6 10.70 1.02 22.18
N LEU A 7 11.40 0.13 21.49
CA LEU A 7 10.81 -0.99 20.76
C LEU A 7 10.46 -2.19 21.62
N ASN A 8 10.87 -2.22 22.91
CA ASN A 8 10.61 -3.34 23.82
C ASN A 8 9.25 -3.23 24.53
N LYS A 9 8.48 -2.19 24.24
CA LYS A 9 7.16 -1.95 24.81
C LYS A 9 6.15 -1.63 23.73
N THR A 10 4.87 -1.69 24.06
CA THR A 10 3.81 -1.12 23.23
C THR A 10 3.97 0.40 23.20
N LEU A 11 4.05 0.98 21.99
CA LEU A 11 4.24 2.40 21.81
C LEU A 11 2.98 3.17 22.20
N SER A 12 3.13 4.19 23.04
CA SER A 12 2.08 5.15 23.31
C SER A 12 1.94 6.14 22.13
N LYS A 13 0.81 6.88 22.08
CA LYS A 13 0.65 7.96 21.10
C LYS A 13 1.78 9.00 21.15
N LYS A 14 2.26 9.33 22.34
CA LYS A 14 3.41 10.26 22.52
C LYS A 14 4.69 9.70 21.91
N ASP A 15 4.96 8.41 22.12
CA ASP A 15 6.13 7.73 21.54
C ASP A 15 6.08 7.80 20.02
N ILE A 16 4.92 7.49 19.42
CA ILE A 16 4.72 7.51 17.97
C ILE A 16 4.95 8.91 17.39
N VAL A 17 4.34 9.93 17.99
CA VAL A 17 4.53 11.33 17.57
C VAL A 17 6.00 11.76 17.68
N SER A 18 6.68 11.36 18.75
CA SER A 18 8.12 11.64 18.93
C SER A 18 8.95 10.99 17.83
N LEU A 19 8.67 9.72 17.48
CA LEU A 19 9.38 9.02 16.41
C LEU A 19 9.12 9.63 15.04
N LEU A 20 7.89 10.07 14.75
CA LEU A 20 7.54 10.74 13.49
C LEU A 20 8.24 12.10 13.32
N ASN A 21 8.58 12.75 14.42
CA ASN A 21 9.32 14.03 14.42
C ASN A 21 10.84 13.87 14.53
N THR A 22 11.35 12.65 14.42
CA THR A 22 12.80 12.37 14.41
C THR A 22 13.47 13.05 13.22
N LYS A 23 14.62 13.70 13.46
CA LYS A 23 15.34 14.48 12.46
C LYS A 23 16.82 14.09 12.40
N GLU A 24 17.45 14.40 11.28
CA GLU A 24 18.90 14.35 11.08
C GLU A 24 19.54 13.00 11.48
N ASN A 25 20.58 13.06 12.28
CA ASN A 25 21.35 11.86 12.69
C ASN A 25 20.53 10.83 13.47
N ASP A 26 19.50 11.27 14.20
CA ASP A 26 18.62 10.37 14.94
C ASP A 26 17.75 9.49 14.00
N ILE A 27 17.56 9.90 12.73
CA ILE A 27 16.89 9.05 11.73
C ILE A 27 17.70 7.79 11.48
N LEU A 28 19.02 7.89 11.35
CA LEU A 28 19.90 6.73 11.14
C LEU A 28 19.88 5.77 12.34
N GLU A 29 19.83 6.32 13.57
CA GLU A 29 19.64 5.49 14.77
C GLU A 29 18.30 4.78 14.75
N LEU A 30 17.22 5.47 14.37
CA LEU A 30 15.89 4.87 14.26
C LEU A 30 15.87 3.76 13.22
N MET A 31 16.50 3.97 12.07
CA MET A 31 16.61 2.93 11.02
C MET A 31 17.39 1.71 11.49
N LYS A 32 18.52 1.90 12.18
CA LYS A 32 19.29 0.80 12.78
C LYS A 32 18.44 0.03 13.79
N LEU A 33 17.73 0.73 14.66
CA LEU A 33 16.86 0.14 15.66
C LEU A 33 15.68 -0.62 15.02
N ALA A 34 15.06 -0.08 13.98
CA ALA A 34 14.02 -0.75 13.22
C ALA A 34 14.55 -2.03 12.56
N ASN A 35 15.77 -1.99 12.03
CA ASN A 35 16.40 -3.15 11.39
C ASN A 35 16.65 -4.30 12.37
N THR A 36 16.86 -4.04 13.66
CA THR A 36 16.99 -5.11 14.68
C THR A 36 15.70 -5.93 14.84
N ARG A 37 14.55 -5.36 14.44
CA ARG A 37 13.25 -6.05 14.43
C ARG A 37 12.96 -6.76 13.11
N SER A 38 13.75 -6.50 12.09
CA SER A 38 13.62 -7.14 10.79
C SER A 38 13.96 -8.63 10.90
N THR A 39 13.17 -9.45 10.25
CA THR A 39 13.53 -10.86 10.02
C THR A 39 14.26 -10.99 8.70
N ASN A 40 15.09 -12.02 8.55
CA ASN A 40 15.75 -12.32 7.27
C ASN A 40 14.77 -12.87 6.20
N LYS A 41 13.47 -12.89 6.52
CA LYS A 41 12.41 -13.36 5.63
C LYS A 41 11.55 -12.18 5.20
N ILE A 42 11.43 -12.00 3.90
CA ILE A 42 10.52 -11.03 3.29
C ILE A 42 9.34 -11.84 2.75
N SER A 43 8.14 -11.55 3.24
CA SER A 43 6.90 -12.11 2.72
C SER A 43 6.31 -11.17 1.66
N PHE A 44 5.56 -11.73 0.75
CA PHE A 44 4.75 -10.97 -0.21
C PHE A 44 3.39 -11.65 -0.39
N SER A 45 2.37 -10.87 -0.68
CA SER A 45 1.06 -11.38 -1.08
C SER A 45 0.91 -11.20 -2.59
N LYS A 46 0.54 -12.28 -3.26
CA LYS A 46 0.32 -12.28 -4.71
C LYS A 46 -1.15 -11.99 -4.97
N ASN A 47 -1.44 -10.73 -5.25
CA ASN A 47 -2.79 -10.21 -5.43
C ASN A 47 -3.02 -9.77 -6.87
N VAL A 48 -4.28 -9.79 -7.31
CA VAL A 48 -4.71 -9.12 -8.53
C VAL A 48 -5.48 -7.86 -8.16
N PHE A 49 -5.19 -6.76 -8.85
CA PHE A 49 -5.93 -5.52 -8.69
C PHE A 49 -6.92 -5.37 -9.85
N ILE A 50 -8.20 -5.28 -9.53
CA ILE A 50 -9.28 -5.17 -10.53
C ILE A 50 -10.03 -3.85 -10.33
N PRO A 51 -9.63 -2.76 -10.99
CA PRO A 51 -10.38 -1.52 -10.95
C PRO A 51 -11.72 -1.72 -11.65
N LEU A 52 -12.81 -1.55 -10.92
CA LEU A 52 -14.17 -1.72 -11.47
C LEU A 52 -14.59 -0.56 -12.36
N THR A 53 -14.05 0.64 -12.11
CA THR A 53 -14.34 1.86 -12.87
C THR A 53 -13.10 2.72 -12.99
N GLU A 54 -13.02 3.49 -14.06
CA GLU A 54 -12.01 4.54 -14.25
C GLU A 54 -12.59 5.95 -14.00
N VAL A 55 -13.89 6.02 -13.67
CA VAL A 55 -14.57 7.29 -13.37
C VAL A 55 -14.44 7.63 -11.89
N CYS A 56 -14.03 8.85 -11.59
CA CYS A 56 -13.90 9.35 -10.22
C CYS A 56 -14.31 10.82 -10.16
N LYS A 57 -15.06 11.21 -9.13
CA LYS A 57 -15.44 12.61 -8.89
C LYS A 57 -14.27 13.49 -8.43
N ASN A 58 -13.21 12.89 -7.88
CA ASN A 58 -12.03 13.62 -7.42
C ASN A 58 -11.12 14.03 -8.59
N ASN A 59 -10.27 15.02 -8.37
CA ASN A 59 -9.32 15.50 -9.37
C ASN A 59 -7.90 15.57 -8.78
N CYS A 60 -7.39 14.43 -8.33
CA CYS A 60 -6.05 14.33 -7.75
C CYS A 60 -4.99 14.47 -8.85
N GLY A 61 -4.06 15.42 -8.71
CA GLY A 61 -3.05 15.70 -9.73
C GLY A 61 -2.05 14.58 -10.00
N TYR A 62 -1.97 13.59 -9.13
CA TYR A 62 -1.08 12.42 -9.28
C TYR A 62 -1.79 11.14 -9.76
N CYS A 63 -3.12 11.20 -9.97
CA CYS A 63 -3.90 10.00 -10.25
C CYS A 63 -3.72 9.54 -11.72
N ALA A 64 -3.20 8.33 -11.89
CA ALA A 64 -3.06 7.67 -13.19
C ALA A 64 -4.28 6.80 -13.58
N PHE A 65 -5.24 6.61 -12.68
CA PHE A 65 -6.37 5.70 -12.90
C PHE A 65 -7.62 6.39 -13.44
N LYS A 66 -7.82 7.67 -13.07
CA LYS A 66 -8.99 8.42 -13.50
C LYS A 66 -8.89 8.77 -14.98
N LYS A 67 -9.97 8.51 -15.70
CA LYS A 67 -10.17 8.97 -17.08
C LYS A 67 -11.41 9.84 -17.21
N ASP A 68 -11.47 10.61 -18.27
CA ASP A 68 -12.65 11.40 -18.62
C ASP A 68 -13.81 10.47 -18.98
N PRO A 69 -14.98 10.58 -18.33
CA PRO A 69 -16.15 9.76 -18.64
C PRO A 69 -16.68 9.96 -20.07
N LEU A 70 -16.33 11.05 -20.73
CA LEU A 70 -16.70 11.33 -22.12
C LEU A 70 -15.75 10.66 -23.13
N ASN A 71 -14.60 10.15 -22.68
CA ASN A 71 -13.71 9.40 -23.55
C ASN A 71 -14.32 8.00 -23.79
N PRO A 72 -14.50 7.60 -25.07
CA PRO A 72 -15.12 6.31 -25.42
C PRO A 72 -14.35 5.09 -24.89
N ASP A 73 -13.05 5.23 -24.62
CA ASP A 73 -12.21 4.16 -24.09
C ASP A 73 -12.24 4.05 -22.55
N THR A 74 -13.02 4.91 -21.88
CA THR A 74 -13.13 4.91 -20.42
C THR A 74 -14.02 3.77 -19.94
N ILE A 75 -13.52 2.99 -19.01
CA ILE A 75 -14.32 1.97 -18.33
C ILE A 75 -15.21 2.64 -17.30
N ILE A 76 -16.50 2.80 -17.64
CA ILE A 76 -17.47 3.36 -16.72
C ILE A 76 -17.74 2.37 -15.57
N LEU A 77 -18.00 1.10 -15.91
CA LEU A 77 -18.13 0.01 -14.94
C LEU A 77 -17.86 -1.32 -15.67
N LYS A 78 -16.97 -2.14 -15.12
CA LYS A 78 -16.76 -3.50 -15.61
C LYS A 78 -17.99 -4.36 -15.35
N THR A 79 -18.31 -5.18 -16.32
CA THR A 79 -19.36 -6.19 -16.18
C THR A 79 -18.89 -7.33 -15.26
N PRO A 80 -19.82 -8.07 -14.62
CA PRO A 80 -19.46 -9.26 -13.85
C PRO A 80 -18.65 -10.29 -14.63
N ASP A 81 -18.93 -10.49 -15.92
CA ASP A 81 -18.21 -11.44 -16.76
C ASP A 81 -16.76 -11.02 -17.02
N GLU A 82 -16.50 -9.72 -17.21
CA GLU A 82 -15.14 -9.19 -17.32
C GLU A 82 -14.35 -9.38 -16.02
N VAL A 83 -14.98 -9.16 -14.87
CA VAL A 83 -14.36 -9.39 -13.56
C VAL A 83 -14.05 -10.88 -13.37
N LEU A 84 -15.00 -11.76 -13.66
CA LEU A 84 -14.80 -13.20 -13.57
C LEU A 84 -13.70 -13.72 -14.50
N LYS A 85 -13.57 -13.16 -15.69
CA LYS A 85 -12.47 -13.47 -16.61
C LYS A 85 -11.11 -13.11 -16.00
N LEU A 86 -10.98 -11.90 -15.43
CA LEU A 86 -9.76 -11.46 -14.77
C LEU A 86 -9.41 -12.33 -13.55
N LEU A 87 -10.42 -12.72 -12.76
CA LEU A 87 -10.22 -13.63 -11.62
C LEU A 87 -9.73 -15.01 -12.05
N LYS A 88 -10.28 -15.58 -13.12
CA LYS A 88 -9.81 -16.85 -13.68
C LYS A 88 -8.36 -16.77 -14.20
N GLU A 89 -7.98 -15.64 -14.78
CA GLU A 89 -6.59 -15.41 -15.18
C GLU A 89 -5.68 -15.28 -13.95
N ALA A 90 -6.09 -14.53 -12.93
CA ALA A 90 -5.37 -14.38 -11.67
C ALA A 90 -5.15 -15.72 -10.95
N GLU A 91 -6.14 -16.62 -11.00
CA GLU A 91 -6.04 -17.98 -10.45
C GLU A 91 -4.90 -18.78 -11.11
N LYS A 92 -4.74 -18.68 -12.44
CA LYS A 92 -3.62 -19.33 -13.17
C LYS A 92 -2.26 -18.86 -12.65
N PHE A 93 -2.16 -17.61 -12.23
CA PHE A 93 -0.96 -17.02 -11.60
C PHE A 93 -0.87 -17.31 -10.10
N LYS A 94 -1.80 -18.09 -9.54
CA LYS A 94 -1.87 -18.43 -8.11
C LYS A 94 -1.98 -17.18 -7.21
N CYS A 95 -2.72 -16.18 -7.65
CA CYS A 95 -3.08 -15.05 -6.79
C CYS A 95 -3.96 -15.54 -5.64
N LYS A 96 -3.80 -14.93 -4.48
CA LYS A 96 -4.48 -15.32 -3.23
C LYS A 96 -5.65 -14.41 -2.91
N GLU A 97 -5.62 -13.19 -3.40
CA GLU A 97 -6.59 -12.13 -3.12
C GLU A 97 -6.83 -11.27 -4.38
N ALA A 98 -8.01 -10.64 -4.42
CA ALA A 98 -8.43 -9.69 -5.44
C ALA A 98 -9.02 -8.44 -4.81
#